data_f88eb77b1dd94ef1f9081129e144ee6d
#
_entry.id   f88eb77b1dd94ef1f9081129e144ee6d
#
_cell.length_a   1.000
_cell.length_b   1.000
_cell.length_c   1.000
_cell.angle_alpha   90.00
_cell.angle_beta   90.00
_cell.angle_gamma   90.00
#
_symmetry.space_group_name_H-M   'P 1'
#
loop_
_entity.id
_entity.type
_entity.pdbx_description
1 polymer ?
#
loop_
_entity_poly.entity_id
_entity_poly.type
_entity_poly.pdbx_seq_one_letter_code
_entity_poly.pdbx_strand_id
1 'polypeptide(L)'
;MRIAVIGAGAIGGMLAVRLALSGHAVTVVEQGPHLEAIRKNGLKLIHPDGAEEIAQDLRAVATCTDAGLQDLVLLAVKAYTIAEIAPQMHALFDDDTMVVTLQNGLPWWYFQNFSGPHAGYRLKSADPSGVIEQNIEARRIIGCVVYPAGEIVAPGIVKRLEGDRFPVGELDGTESARVTKVSEALIGARFKAPILNDIRSELWLKLWGNMSFDPISA
;
A
#
# COMPACT_ATOMS: atom_id res chain seq x y z
N MET A 1 9.97 -7.66 -10.22
CA MET A 1 9.02 -6.60 -10.64
C MET A 1 9.60 -5.24 -10.31
N ARG A 2 9.20 -4.21 -11.05
CA ARG A 2 9.39 -2.79 -10.69
C ARG A 2 8.25 -2.40 -9.77
N ILE A 3 8.56 -1.96 -8.57
CA ILE A 3 7.55 -1.68 -7.53
C ILE A 3 7.74 -0.25 -7.03
N ALA A 4 6.73 0.60 -7.18
CA ALA A 4 6.69 1.89 -6.52
C ALA A 4 5.98 1.79 -5.17
N VAL A 5 6.56 2.37 -4.14
CA VAL A 5 5.93 2.57 -2.84
C VAL A 5 5.69 4.07 -2.66
N ILE A 6 4.42 4.46 -2.69
CA ILE A 6 4.02 5.86 -2.55
C ILE A 6 3.80 6.15 -1.06
N GLY A 7 4.75 6.84 -0.46
CA GLY A 7 4.86 7.06 0.98
C GLY A 7 5.67 5.97 1.69
N ALA A 8 6.90 6.29 2.08
CA ALA A 8 7.78 5.39 2.83
C ALA A 8 7.62 5.53 4.36
N GLY A 9 6.38 5.83 4.82
CA GLY A 9 6.04 5.82 6.24
C GLY A 9 6.17 4.45 6.87
N ALA A 10 5.62 4.25 8.06
CA ALA A 10 5.79 3.00 8.82
C ALA A 10 5.45 1.74 8.01
N ILE A 11 4.31 1.72 7.32
CA ILE A 11 3.86 0.57 6.53
C ILE A 11 4.58 0.51 5.18
N GLY A 12 4.60 1.63 4.44
CA GLY A 12 5.27 1.68 3.14
C GLY A 12 6.77 1.42 3.24
N GLY A 13 7.43 1.96 4.26
CA GLY A 13 8.85 1.72 4.51
C GLY A 13 9.16 0.27 4.83
N MET A 14 8.35 -0.38 5.67
CA MET A 14 8.47 -1.81 5.98
C MET A 14 8.35 -2.66 4.71
N LEU A 15 7.36 -2.38 3.87
CA LEU A 15 7.16 -3.08 2.60
C LEU A 15 8.33 -2.81 1.64
N ALA A 16 8.77 -1.55 1.52
CA ALA A 16 9.86 -1.18 0.63
C ALA A 16 11.17 -1.90 0.97
N VAL A 17 11.56 -1.94 2.24
CA VAL A 17 12.77 -2.65 2.68
C VAL A 17 12.69 -4.13 2.33
N ARG A 18 11.63 -4.78 2.73
CA ARG A 18 11.48 -6.23 2.55
C ARG A 18 11.36 -6.65 1.09
N LEU A 19 10.63 -5.88 0.28
CA LEU A 19 10.53 -6.14 -1.16
C LEU A 19 11.87 -5.91 -1.89
N ALA A 20 12.63 -4.87 -1.52
CA ALA A 20 13.96 -4.66 -2.07
C ALA A 20 14.91 -5.81 -1.73
N LEU A 21 14.93 -6.24 -0.46
CA LEU A 21 15.76 -7.36 0.00
C LEU A 21 15.33 -8.72 -0.59
N SER A 22 14.09 -8.84 -1.09
CA SER A 22 13.63 -10.03 -1.82
C SER A 22 13.92 -9.99 -3.33
N GLY A 23 14.66 -8.98 -3.79
CA GLY A 23 15.16 -8.90 -5.18
C GLY A 23 14.25 -8.16 -6.15
N HIS A 24 13.27 -7.38 -5.65
CA HIS A 24 12.47 -6.49 -6.50
C HIS A 24 13.18 -5.14 -6.72
N ALA A 25 12.97 -4.54 -7.90
CA ALA A 25 13.41 -3.18 -8.17
C ALA A 25 12.44 -2.18 -7.51
N VAL A 26 12.77 -1.73 -6.29
CA VAL A 26 11.88 -0.88 -5.49
C VAL A 26 12.27 0.59 -5.65
N THR A 27 11.26 1.42 -5.95
CA THR A 27 11.35 2.88 -5.92
C THR A 27 10.40 3.42 -4.86
N VAL A 28 10.89 4.20 -3.90
CA VAL A 28 10.03 4.93 -2.96
C VAL A 28 9.80 6.35 -3.45
N VAL A 29 8.56 6.81 -3.40
CA VAL A 29 8.19 8.21 -3.62
C VAL A 29 7.93 8.84 -2.26
N GLU A 30 8.77 9.77 -1.85
CA GLU A 30 8.75 10.36 -0.51
C GLU A 30 9.26 11.81 -0.57
N GLN A 31 9.07 12.58 0.49
CA GLN A 31 9.44 13.98 0.54
C GLN A 31 10.20 14.35 1.84
N GLY A 32 10.79 15.54 1.82
CA GLY A 32 11.40 16.15 3.00
C GLY A 32 12.58 15.36 3.61
N PRO A 33 12.80 15.51 4.92
CA PRO A 33 13.97 14.91 5.60
C PRO A 33 14.02 13.38 5.51
N HIS A 34 12.85 12.71 5.36
CA HIS A 34 12.79 11.26 5.23
C HIS A 34 13.37 10.81 3.89
N LEU A 35 13.00 11.48 2.78
CA LEU A 35 13.59 11.24 1.45
C LEU A 35 15.11 11.41 1.45
N GLU A 36 15.61 12.51 2.02
CA GLU A 36 17.04 12.81 2.04
C GLU A 36 17.83 11.76 2.84
N ALA A 37 17.27 11.30 3.96
CA ALA A 37 17.88 10.25 4.75
C ALA A 37 17.93 8.92 4.01
N ILE A 38 16.86 8.56 3.30
CA ILE A 38 16.79 7.33 2.49
C ILE A 38 17.82 7.38 1.35
N ARG A 39 17.93 8.49 0.65
CA ARG A 39 18.94 8.68 -0.43
C ARG A 39 20.36 8.51 0.06
N LYS A 40 20.66 9.00 1.27
CA LYS A 40 22.00 8.99 1.84
C LYS A 40 22.40 7.67 2.46
N ASN A 41 21.46 7.00 3.14
CA ASN A 41 21.77 5.89 4.04
C ASN A 41 21.00 4.58 3.71
N GLY A 42 20.14 4.60 2.70
CA GLY A 42 19.14 3.55 2.51
C GLY A 42 17.97 3.69 3.47
N LEU A 43 17.04 2.75 3.39
CA LEU A 43 15.88 2.67 4.28
C LEU A 43 16.08 1.52 5.27
N LYS A 44 16.04 1.83 6.56
CA LYS A 44 16.22 0.87 7.65
C LYS A 44 14.87 0.42 8.22
N LEU A 45 14.72 -0.87 8.44
CA LEU A 45 13.63 -1.50 9.18
C LEU A 45 14.16 -2.13 10.47
N ILE A 46 13.57 -1.75 11.61
CA ILE A 46 13.81 -2.38 12.91
C ILE A 46 12.65 -3.33 13.22
N HIS A 47 12.97 -4.56 13.59
CA HIS A 47 11.99 -5.59 13.99
C HIS A 47 11.66 -5.51 15.47
N PRO A 48 10.55 -6.15 15.94
CA PRO A 48 10.16 -6.16 17.34
C PRO A 48 11.22 -6.79 18.28
N ASP A 49 12.01 -7.73 17.77
CA ASP A 49 13.12 -8.38 18.48
C ASP A 49 14.42 -7.55 18.46
N GLY A 50 14.40 -6.38 17.85
CA GLY A 50 15.56 -5.51 17.72
C GLY A 50 16.47 -5.82 16.52
N ALA A 51 16.18 -6.85 15.72
CA ALA A 51 16.91 -7.10 14.49
C ALA A 51 16.72 -5.96 13.50
N GLU A 52 17.76 -5.65 12.72
CA GLU A 52 17.75 -4.57 11.74
C GLU A 52 17.96 -5.10 10.32
N GLU A 53 17.20 -4.57 9.37
CA GLU A 53 17.37 -4.78 7.94
C GLU A 53 17.55 -3.43 7.25
N ILE A 54 18.44 -3.34 6.26
CA ILE A 54 18.68 -2.10 5.52
C ILE A 54 18.63 -2.41 4.03
N ALA A 55 17.75 -1.71 3.31
CA ALA A 55 17.72 -1.69 1.85
C ALA A 55 18.51 -0.46 1.35
N GLN A 56 19.73 -0.69 0.88
CA GLN A 56 20.59 0.37 0.35
C GLN A 56 20.36 0.63 -1.13
N ASP A 57 19.99 -0.40 -1.89
CA ASP A 57 19.89 -0.34 -3.36
C ASP A 57 18.48 0.11 -3.85
N LEU A 58 17.56 0.48 -2.96
CA LEU A 58 16.29 1.04 -3.38
C LEU A 58 16.44 2.47 -3.88
N ARG A 59 15.66 2.80 -4.91
CA ARG A 59 15.64 4.16 -5.47
C ARG A 59 14.68 5.04 -4.65
N ALA A 60 15.10 6.26 -4.32
CA ALA A 60 14.27 7.22 -3.61
C ALA A 60 14.10 8.51 -4.42
N VAL A 61 12.86 8.87 -4.74
CA VAL A 61 12.51 10.00 -5.61
C VAL A 61 11.45 10.89 -4.97
N ALA A 62 11.35 12.15 -5.44
CA ALA A 62 10.42 13.12 -4.89
C ALA A 62 9.03 13.06 -5.54
N THR A 63 8.93 12.57 -6.78
CA THR A 63 7.68 12.62 -7.57
C THR A 63 7.40 11.28 -8.25
N CYS A 64 6.14 11.05 -8.59
CA CYS A 64 5.74 9.89 -9.39
C CYS A 64 6.39 9.91 -10.79
N THR A 65 6.57 11.10 -11.38
CA THR A 65 7.23 11.26 -12.68
C THR A 65 8.67 10.76 -12.65
N ASP A 66 9.40 11.05 -11.58
CA ASP A 66 10.77 10.58 -11.43
C ASP A 66 10.83 9.05 -11.26
N ALA A 67 9.80 8.43 -10.70
CA ALA A 67 9.75 6.98 -10.53
C ALA A 67 9.60 6.24 -11.87
N GLY A 68 8.84 6.80 -12.82
CA GLY A 68 8.54 6.19 -14.12
C GLY A 68 7.63 4.97 -14.02
N LEU A 69 7.46 4.25 -15.12
CA LEU A 69 6.51 3.12 -15.24
C LEU A 69 6.85 1.97 -14.29
N GLN A 70 5.82 1.44 -13.63
CA GLN A 70 5.91 0.39 -12.62
C GLN A 70 4.99 -0.80 -12.95
N ASP A 71 5.36 -1.98 -12.46
CA ASP A 71 4.51 -3.17 -12.57
C ASP A 71 3.48 -3.21 -11.42
N LEU A 72 3.89 -2.69 -10.25
CA LEU A 72 3.07 -2.64 -9.03
C LEU A 72 3.27 -1.31 -8.30
N VAL A 73 2.19 -0.69 -7.89
CA VAL A 73 2.19 0.51 -7.04
C VAL A 73 1.56 0.16 -5.70
N LEU A 74 2.31 0.32 -4.63
CA LEU A 74 1.83 0.21 -3.25
C LEU A 74 1.50 1.62 -2.73
N LEU A 75 0.22 1.93 -2.63
CA LEU A 75 -0.25 3.24 -2.20
C LEU A 75 -0.34 3.27 -0.67
N ALA A 76 0.74 3.73 -0.02
CA ALA A 76 0.94 3.68 1.43
C ALA A 76 0.82 5.03 2.14
N VAL A 77 0.41 6.07 1.43
CA VAL A 77 0.12 7.39 2.02
C VAL A 77 -1.18 7.35 2.85
N LYS A 78 -1.37 8.34 3.70
CA LYS A 78 -2.62 8.50 4.46
C LYS A 78 -3.79 8.75 3.52
N ALA A 79 -4.99 8.29 3.88
CA ALA A 79 -6.17 8.38 3.02
C ALA A 79 -6.47 9.82 2.55
N TYR A 80 -6.29 10.79 3.43
CA TYR A 80 -6.56 12.21 3.12
C TYR A 80 -5.57 12.84 2.13
N THR A 81 -4.41 12.23 1.87
CA THR A 81 -3.42 12.75 0.90
C THR A 81 -3.56 12.09 -0.48
N ILE A 82 -4.38 11.06 -0.64
CA ILE A 82 -4.51 10.35 -1.92
C ILE A 82 -5.02 11.28 -3.02
N ALA A 83 -6.02 12.12 -2.72
CA ALA A 83 -6.59 13.04 -3.69
C ALA A 83 -5.57 14.03 -4.28
N GLU A 84 -4.56 14.40 -3.49
CA GLU A 84 -3.48 15.28 -3.93
C GLU A 84 -2.49 14.57 -4.85
N ILE A 85 -2.17 13.30 -4.56
CA ILE A 85 -1.16 12.56 -5.30
C ILE A 85 -1.73 11.82 -6.52
N ALA A 86 -3.02 11.47 -6.52
CA ALA A 86 -3.65 10.67 -7.57
C ALA A 86 -3.43 11.23 -8.99
N PRO A 87 -3.51 12.55 -9.26
CA PRO A 87 -3.24 13.10 -10.59
C PRO A 87 -1.81 12.86 -11.09
N GLN A 88 -0.85 12.67 -10.19
CA GLN A 88 0.55 12.44 -10.55
C GLN A 88 0.83 10.95 -10.87
N MET A 89 -0.06 10.05 -10.45
CA MET A 89 0.16 8.61 -10.56
C MET A 89 0.11 8.07 -11.98
N HIS A 90 -0.45 8.82 -12.93
CA HIS A 90 -0.43 8.44 -14.35
C HIS A 90 0.98 8.18 -14.89
N ALA A 91 2.00 8.86 -14.35
CA ALA A 91 3.39 8.64 -14.72
C ALA A 91 3.94 7.25 -14.34
N LEU A 92 3.23 6.54 -13.44
CA LEU A 92 3.59 5.20 -12.98
C LEU A 92 2.95 4.08 -13.80
N PHE A 93 1.90 4.39 -14.57
CA PHE A 93 0.98 3.41 -15.13
C PHE A 93 1.31 3.07 -16.59
N ASP A 94 1.53 1.80 -16.86
CA ASP A 94 1.31 1.18 -18.16
C ASP A 94 -0.06 0.47 -18.18
N ASP A 95 -0.33 -0.34 -19.21
CA ASP A 95 -1.64 -1.01 -19.34
C ASP A 95 -1.90 -2.03 -18.22
N ASP A 96 -0.86 -2.69 -17.73
CA ASP A 96 -0.93 -3.79 -16.76
C ASP A 96 -0.55 -3.40 -15.34
N THR A 97 -0.22 -2.14 -15.07
CA THR A 97 0.18 -1.68 -13.74
C THR A 97 -0.92 -1.93 -12.71
N MET A 98 -0.57 -2.65 -11.66
CA MET A 98 -1.43 -2.95 -10.51
C MET A 98 -1.27 -1.88 -9.42
N VAL A 99 -2.36 -1.56 -8.72
CA VAL A 99 -2.36 -0.64 -7.58
C VAL A 99 -2.92 -1.36 -6.35
N VAL A 100 -2.11 -1.51 -5.32
CA VAL A 100 -2.53 -2.04 -4.02
C VAL A 100 -2.71 -0.88 -3.05
N THR A 101 -3.89 -0.80 -2.44
CA THR A 101 -4.25 0.27 -1.53
C THR A 101 -4.09 -0.17 -0.08
N LEU A 102 -3.36 0.62 0.71
CA LEU A 102 -2.91 0.23 2.05
C LEU A 102 -3.52 1.10 3.17
N GLN A 103 -4.61 1.79 2.88
CA GLN A 103 -5.29 2.65 3.84
C GLN A 103 -6.20 1.84 4.78
N ASN A 104 -6.32 2.33 6.00
CA ASN A 104 -7.33 1.86 6.96
C ASN A 104 -8.72 2.42 6.62
N GLY A 105 -9.78 1.77 7.10
CA GLY A 105 -11.16 2.18 6.90
C GLY A 105 -11.74 1.69 5.57
N LEU A 106 -12.86 2.30 5.15
CA LEU A 106 -13.51 1.98 3.89
C LEU A 106 -12.86 2.78 2.75
N PRO A 107 -12.30 2.11 1.72
CA PRO A 107 -11.62 2.78 0.63
C PRO A 107 -12.61 3.37 -0.37
N TRP A 108 -12.15 4.35 -1.18
CA TRP A 108 -12.98 4.99 -2.22
C TRP A 108 -13.54 4.00 -3.24
N TRP A 109 -12.82 2.92 -3.53
CA TRP A 109 -13.21 1.90 -4.51
C TRP A 109 -14.22 0.86 -3.98
N TYR A 110 -14.72 1.00 -2.75
CA TYR A 110 -15.50 -0.02 -2.07
C TYR A 110 -16.69 -0.55 -2.90
N PHE A 111 -17.38 0.31 -3.64
CA PHE A 111 -18.52 -0.08 -4.48
C PHE A 111 -18.17 -0.27 -5.96
N GLN A 112 -16.90 -0.16 -6.35
CA GLN A 112 -16.44 -0.41 -7.71
C GLN A 112 -16.25 -1.91 -7.94
N ASN A 113 -16.58 -2.40 -9.16
CA ASN A 113 -16.63 -3.83 -9.46
C ASN A 113 -17.41 -4.64 -8.40
N PHE A 114 -18.45 -4.04 -7.87
CA PHE A 114 -19.34 -4.61 -6.85
C PHE A 114 -20.63 -5.06 -7.51
N SER A 115 -21.13 -6.27 -7.15
CA SER A 115 -22.44 -6.76 -7.58
C SER A 115 -23.47 -6.43 -6.49
N GLY A 116 -24.45 -5.60 -6.82
CA GLY A 116 -25.51 -5.27 -5.87
C GLY A 116 -26.13 -3.90 -6.12
N PRO A 117 -27.07 -3.45 -5.25
CA PRO A 117 -27.86 -2.23 -5.47
C PRO A 117 -27.03 -0.94 -5.44
N HIS A 118 -25.80 -0.99 -4.94
CA HIS A 118 -24.87 0.15 -4.86
C HIS A 118 -23.69 0.03 -5.81
N ALA A 119 -23.79 -0.84 -6.84
CA ALA A 119 -22.73 -1.01 -7.83
C ALA A 119 -22.34 0.33 -8.46
N GLY A 120 -21.04 0.64 -8.48
CA GLY A 120 -20.50 1.90 -9.03
C GLY A 120 -20.79 3.16 -8.21
N TYR A 121 -21.38 3.03 -7.01
CA TYR A 121 -21.60 4.18 -6.15
C TYR A 121 -20.25 4.75 -5.67
N ARG A 122 -20.06 6.07 -5.88
CA ARG A 122 -18.89 6.75 -5.35
C ARG A 122 -19.05 7.06 -3.87
N LEU A 123 -18.14 6.58 -3.06
CA LEU A 123 -18.10 6.85 -1.63
C LEU A 123 -17.59 8.27 -1.35
N LYS A 124 -18.50 9.24 -1.31
CA LYS A 124 -18.18 10.68 -1.17
C LYS A 124 -17.38 11.02 0.09
N SER A 125 -17.49 10.23 1.15
CA SER A 125 -16.69 10.41 2.36
C SER A 125 -15.20 10.08 2.16
N ALA A 126 -14.88 9.21 1.19
CA ALA A 126 -13.51 8.82 0.87
C ALA A 126 -12.95 9.55 -0.37
N ASP A 127 -13.82 9.91 -1.32
CA ASP A 127 -13.46 10.68 -2.52
C ASP A 127 -14.54 11.74 -2.83
N PRO A 128 -14.58 12.86 -2.09
CA PRO A 128 -15.63 13.88 -2.23
C PRO A 128 -15.74 14.47 -3.62
N SER A 129 -14.60 14.73 -4.25
CA SER A 129 -14.54 15.35 -5.58
C SER A 129 -14.55 14.34 -6.74
N GLY A 130 -14.31 13.04 -6.47
CA GLY A 130 -14.12 12.01 -7.48
C GLY A 130 -12.74 12.04 -8.15
N VAL A 131 -11.81 12.83 -7.63
CA VAL A 131 -10.49 12.98 -8.24
C VAL A 131 -9.67 11.69 -8.14
N ILE A 132 -9.86 10.90 -7.07
CA ILE A 132 -9.13 9.64 -6.90
C ILE A 132 -9.62 8.63 -7.96
N GLU A 133 -10.93 8.45 -8.06
CA GLU A 133 -11.55 7.53 -9.02
C GLU A 133 -11.24 7.90 -10.48
N GLN A 134 -11.16 9.20 -10.80
CA GLN A 134 -10.81 9.68 -12.13
C GLN A 134 -9.35 9.38 -12.54
N ASN A 135 -8.44 9.26 -11.57
CA ASN A 135 -7.01 9.09 -11.82
C ASN A 135 -6.51 7.67 -11.54
N ILE A 136 -7.25 6.85 -10.79
CA ILE A 136 -6.91 5.47 -10.47
C ILE A 136 -8.08 4.57 -10.87
N GLU A 137 -7.98 3.98 -12.04
CA GLU A 137 -9.02 3.10 -12.61
C GLU A 137 -9.24 1.86 -11.73
N ALA A 138 -10.52 1.49 -11.51
CA ALA A 138 -10.88 0.33 -10.72
C ALA A 138 -10.23 -0.98 -11.21
N ARG A 139 -10.01 -1.12 -12.53
CA ARG A 139 -9.36 -2.30 -13.12
C ARG A 139 -7.92 -2.51 -12.64
N ARG A 140 -7.26 -1.46 -12.15
CA ARG A 140 -5.89 -1.54 -11.62
C ARG A 140 -5.84 -1.97 -10.18
N ILE A 141 -6.94 -1.82 -9.43
CA ILE A 141 -6.95 -1.95 -7.99
C ILE A 141 -6.98 -3.42 -7.58
N ILE A 142 -6.10 -3.76 -6.65
CA ILE A 142 -6.17 -4.96 -5.83
C ILE A 142 -6.39 -4.50 -4.40
N GLY A 143 -7.47 -4.94 -3.79
CA GLY A 143 -7.79 -4.66 -2.41
C GLY A 143 -6.77 -5.29 -1.46
N CYS A 144 -6.45 -4.58 -0.39
CA CYS A 144 -5.57 -5.10 0.65
C CYS A 144 -6.05 -4.62 2.02
N VAL A 145 -5.91 -5.48 3.03
CA VAL A 145 -6.13 -5.12 4.42
C VAL A 145 -4.79 -5.17 5.17
N VAL A 146 -4.43 -4.05 5.82
CA VAL A 146 -3.14 -3.88 6.49
C VAL A 146 -3.30 -4.19 7.97
N TYR A 147 -2.75 -5.30 8.44
CA TYR A 147 -2.75 -5.66 9.88
C TYR A 147 -1.51 -5.20 10.64
N PRO A 148 -0.33 -5.08 10.00
CA PRO A 148 0.85 -4.62 10.72
C PRO A 148 0.70 -3.22 11.30
N ALA A 149 1.33 -3.03 12.46
CA ALA A 149 1.55 -1.73 13.07
C ALA A 149 3.04 -1.39 13.06
N GLY A 150 3.33 -0.11 12.93
CA GLY A 150 4.70 0.39 12.93
C GLY A 150 4.76 1.89 13.13
N GLU A 151 5.96 2.41 13.28
CA GLU A 151 6.25 3.82 13.49
C GLU A 151 7.49 4.27 12.69
N ILE A 152 7.60 5.56 12.44
CA ILE A 152 8.83 6.18 11.97
C ILE A 152 9.61 6.59 13.22
N VAL A 153 10.78 5.98 13.42
CA VAL A 153 11.64 6.26 14.59
C VAL A 153 12.49 7.50 14.34
N ALA A 154 12.98 7.64 13.11
CA ALA A 154 13.77 8.77 12.64
C ALA A 154 13.71 8.85 11.11
N PRO A 155 14.13 9.94 10.47
CA PRO A 155 14.26 9.99 9.03
C PRO A 155 15.07 8.82 8.47
N GLY A 156 14.50 8.06 7.51
CA GLY A 156 15.09 6.86 6.93
C GLY A 156 15.03 5.60 7.81
N ILE A 157 14.36 5.64 8.96
CA ILE A 157 14.27 4.51 9.89
C ILE A 157 12.82 4.26 10.27
N VAL A 158 12.30 3.09 9.95
CA VAL A 158 10.97 2.62 10.35
C VAL A 158 11.10 1.42 11.29
N LYS A 159 10.14 1.25 12.19
CA LYS A 159 10.09 0.14 13.12
C LYS A 159 8.76 -0.58 12.99
N ARG A 160 8.81 -1.90 12.84
CA ARG A 160 7.64 -2.74 12.97
C ARG A 160 7.37 -2.99 14.45
N LEU A 161 6.16 -2.72 14.89
CA LEU A 161 5.72 -2.99 16.24
C LEU A 161 5.13 -4.38 16.35
N GLU A 162 4.22 -4.71 15.42
CA GLU A 162 3.56 -6.01 15.38
C GLU A 162 3.00 -6.34 13.98
N GLY A 163 2.55 -7.58 13.83
CA GLY A 163 1.86 -8.05 12.63
C GLY A 163 2.77 -8.23 11.41
N ASP A 164 2.31 -9.07 10.50
CA ASP A 164 2.99 -9.38 9.23
C ASP A 164 1.99 -9.76 8.13
N ARG A 165 0.67 -9.53 8.35
CA ARG A 165 -0.39 -10.03 7.49
C ARG A 165 -0.98 -8.92 6.62
N PHE A 166 -0.98 -9.14 5.30
CA PHE A 166 -1.53 -8.28 4.25
C PHE A 166 -2.44 -9.10 3.34
N PRO A 167 -3.66 -9.48 3.75
CA PRO A 167 -4.59 -10.16 2.86
C PRO A 167 -4.86 -9.30 1.63
N VAL A 168 -4.88 -9.92 0.46
CA VAL A 168 -5.14 -9.27 -0.82
C VAL A 168 -6.32 -9.94 -1.53
N GLY A 169 -7.00 -9.22 -2.42
CA GLY A 169 -8.10 -9.78 -3.18
C GLY A 169 -8.51 -8.88 -4.34
N GLU A 170 -9.04 -9.51 -5.39
CA GLU A 170 -9.70 -8.78 -6.47
C GLU A 170 -11.00 -8.15 -5.98
N LEU A 171 -11.39 -7.04 -6.61
CA LEU A 171 -12.64 -6.35 -6.24
C LEU A 171 -13.88 -7.15 -6.60
N ASP A 172 -13.80 -8.05 -7.56
CA ASP A 172 -14.89 -8.94 -7.99
C ASP A 172 -14.83 -10.34 -7.33
N GLY A 173 -13.84 -10.57 -6.47
CA GLY A 173 -13.66 -11.84 -5.75
C GLY A 173 -13.01 -12.95 -6.57
N THR A 174 -12.55 -12.69 -7.79
CA THR A 174 -11.87 -13.68 -8.61
C THR A 174 -10.42 -13.91 -8.13
N GLU A 175 -9.90 -15.10 -8.36
CA GLU A 175 -8.48 -15.41 -8.17
C GLU A 175 -7.76 -15.27 -9.51
N SER A 176 -7.24 -14.10 -9.78
CA SER A 176 -6.57 -13.74 -11.02
C SER A 176 -5.06 -13.95 -10.96
N ALA A 177 -4.41 -14.06 -12.12
CA ALA A 177 -2.94 -14.12 -12.18
C ALA A 177 -2.26 -12.88 -11.59
N ARG A 178 -2.91 -11.71 -11.61
CA ARG A 178 -2.33 -10.48 -11.07
C ARG A 178 -2.38 -10.43 -9.53
N VAL A 179 -3.49 -10.87 -8.89
CA VAL A 179 -3.56 -10.96 -7.44
C VAL A 179 -2.60 -12.01 -6.90
N THR A 180 -2.41 -13.11 -7.64
CA THR A 180 -1.40 -14.13 -7.33
C THR A 180 0.01 -13.54 -7.35
N LYS A 181 0.39 -12.78 -8.38
CA LYS A 181 1.69 -12.10 -8.46
C LYS A 181 1.94 -11.15 -7.27
N VAL A 182 0.91 -10.42 -6.83
CA VAL A 182 1.02 -9.53 -5.66
C VAL A 182 1.20 -10.34 -4.38
N SER A 183 0.41 -11.39 -4.18
CA SER A 183 0.52 -12.29 -3.03
C SER A 183 1.93 -12.92 -2.96
N GLU A 184 2.41 -13.48 -4.07
CA GLU A 184 3.74 -14.10 -4.15
C GLU A 184 4.87 -13.10 -3.84
N ALA A 185 4.78 -11.86 -4.34
CA ALA A 185 5.76 -10.81 -4.04
C ALA A 185 5.82 -10.49 -2.54
N LEU A 186 4.65 -10.38 -1.90
CA LEU A 186 4.56 -10.12 -0.46
C LEU A 186 5.05 -11.32 0.36
N ILE A 187 4.70 -12.56 -0.06
CA ILE A 187 5.19 -13.79 0.60
C ILE A 187 6.70 -13.92 0.45
N GLY A 188 7.24 -13.66 -0.75
CA GLY A 188 8.70 -13.62 -0.98
C GLY A 188 9.41 -12.59 -0.10
N ALA A 189 8.75 -11.48 0.20
CA ALA A 189 9.19 -10.47 1.16
C ALA A 189 8.90 -10.84 2.62
N ARG A 190 8.56 -12.10 2.92
CA ARG A 190 8.29 -12.68 4.25
C ARG A 190 7.10 -12.06 4.98
N PHE A 191 6.07 -11.66 4.25
CA PHE A 191 4.77 -11.30 4.79
C PHE A 191 3.77 -12.43 4.57
N LYS A 192 2.69 -12.44 5.35
CA LYS A 192 1.54 -13.29 5.11
C LYS A 192 0.56 -12.55 4.22
N ALA A 193 0.37 -13.01 3.00
CA ALA A 193 -0.48 -12.35 2.02
C ALA A 193 -1.51 -13.34 1.41
N PRO A 194 -2.44 -13.87 2.21
CA PRO A 194 -3.47 -14.76 1.67
C PRO A 194 -4.34 -14.04 0.65
N ILE A 195 -4.71 -14.75 -0.42
CA ILE A 195 -5.68 -14.27 -1.40
C ILE A 195 -7.08 -14.56 -0.85
N LEU A 196 -7.93 -13.54 -0.85
CA LEU A 196 -9.30 -13.61 -0.37
C LEU A 196 -10.27 -13.37 -1.53
N ASN A 197 -11.29 -14.21 -1.62
CA ASN A 197 -12.38 -14.03 -2.57
C ASN A 197 -13.44 -12.99 -2.13
N ASP A 198 -13.36 -12.53 -0.87
CA ASP A 198 -14.17 -11.43 -0.35
C ASP A 198 -13.32 -10.49 0.51
N ILE A 199 -12.58 -9.63 -0.16
CA ILE A 199 -11.74 -8.63 0.50
C ILE A 199 -12.56 -7.61 1.29
N ARG A 200 -13.83 -7.39 0.92
CA ARG A 200 -14.72 -6.43 1.59
C ARG A 200 -15.15 -6.93 2.96
N SER A 201 -15.46 -8.21 3.09
CA SER A 201 -15.72 -8.81 4.41
C SER A 201 -14.54 -8.68 5.35
N GLU A 202 -13.31 -8.83 4.85
CA GLU A 202 -12.10 -8.63 5.65
C GLU A 202 -11.90 -7.17 6.08
N LEU A 203 -12.24 -6.20 5.21
CA LEU A 203 -12.26 -4.78 5.56
C LEU A 203 -13.21 -4.51 6.72
N TRP A 204 -14.43 -5.06 6.68
CA TRP A 204 -15.41 -4.90 7.75
C TRP A 204 -14.97 -5.59 9.04
N LEU A 205 -14.40 -6.79 8.95
CA LEU A 205 -13.89 -7.50 10.11
C LEU A 205 -12.82 -6.67 10.85
N LYS A 206 -11.88 -6.10 10.10
CA LYS A 206 -10.87 -5.21 10.67
C LYS A 206 -11.46 -3.91 11.23
N LEU A 207 -12.37 -3.28 10.48
CA LEU A 207 -13.02 -2.05 10.90
C LEU A 207 -13.81 -2.26 12.20
N TRP A 208 -14.53 -3.38 12.32
CA TRP A 208 -15.22 -3.75 13.56
C TRP A 208 -14.26 -3.87 14.74
N GLY A 209 -13.11 -4.51 14.54
CA GLY A 209 -12.04 -4.57 15.55
C GLY A 209 -11.59 -3.17 15.99
N ASN A 210 -11.23 -2.31 15.05
CA ASN A 210 -10.78 -0.94 15.34
C ASN A 210 -11.86 -0.12 16.07
N MET A 211 -13.11 -0.23 15.64
CA MET A 211 -14.23 0.50 16.27
C MET A 211 -14.57 0.00 17.67
N SER A 212 -14.28 -1.26 17.98
CA SER A 212 -14.63 -1.88 19.26
C SER A 212 -13.50 -1.79 20.29
N PHE A 213 -12.25 -2.00 19.87
CA PHE A 213 -11.10 -2.10 20.78
C PHE A 213 -10.34 -0.79 20.94
N ASP A 214 -10.12 -0.02 19.88
CA ASP A 214 -9.34 1.22 19.96
C ASP A 214 -9.96 2.25 20.93
N PRO A 215 -11.30 2.49 20.95
CA PRO A 215 -11.92 3.42 21.91
C PRO A 215 -11.86 2.96 23.36
N ILE A 216 -11.68 1.64 23.61
CA ILE A 216 -11.66 1.07 24.96
C ILE A 216 -10.23 1.10 25.52
N SER A 217 -9.23 1.09 24.64
CA SER A 217 -7.82 1.07 24.99
C SER A 217 -7.17 2.47 25.07
N ALA A 218 -7.91 3.54 24.78
CA ALA A 218 -7.44 4.92 24.75
C ALA A 218 -7.44 5.61 26.13
#